data_ed196d7c21a01a31d3a8625161c6a553
#
_entry.id   ed196d7c21a01a31d3a8625161c6a553
#
_cell.length_a   1.000
_cell.length_b   1.000
_cell.length_c   1.000
_cell.angle_alpha   90.00
_cell.angle_beta   90.00
_cell.angle_gamma   90.00
#
_symmetry.space_group_name_H-M   'P 1'
#
loop_
_entity.id
_entity.type
_entity.pdbx_description
1 polymer ?
#
loop_
_entity_poly.entity_id
_entity_poly.type
_entity_poly.pdbx_seq_one_letter_code
_entity_poly.pdbx_strand_id
1 'polypeptide(L)'
;MPFVGLGLHVLVALFFAIHAVRSGQSMYWLFILFAFPLLGSIVYFVVVFLPASRLERGARKIVAGVAKAIDPTRELREARSAFEYTPTAGNQSRLAAALLEADMPEEAAANYEACLKGPFASDPLIRFGAARAFVECRRYAQALSHLDAIRASDPEFRPEQVALLRARALAGDGRVADARAEFDAALARFGSFEVRAEYAIWAVSSGDAATASRLKADLDQTMKRWDRHTRDHNAVLIRRIAAAFDAAGPR
;
A
#
# COMPACT_ATOMS: atom_id res chain seq x y z
N MET A 1 -46.48 -16.30 22.94
CA MET A 1 -46.02 -16.16 21.56
C MET A 1 -44.76 -17.00 21.32
N PRO A 2 -44.75 -18.35 21.46
CA PRO A 2 -43.52 -19.15 21.25
C PRO A 2 -43.25 -19.50 19.81
N PHE A 3 -44.22 -19.34 18.90
CA PHE A 3 -44.12 -19.78 17.50
C PHE A 3 -43.34 -18.83 16.56
N VAL A 4 -43.22 -17.57 16.90
CA VAL A 4 -42.48 -16.56 16.08
C VAL A 4 -40.96 -16.80 16.12
N GLY A 5 -40.43 -17.27 17.26
CA GLY A 5 -39.02 -17.60 17.39
C GLY A 5 -38.61 -18.84 16.55
N LEU A 6 -39.47 -19.85 16.48
CA LEU A 6 -39.17 -21.08 15.74
C LEU A 6 -39.08 -20.84 14.21
N GLY A 7 -39.95 -19.97 13.68
CA GLY A 7 -39.94 -19.64 12.24
C GLY A 7 -38.69 -18.87 11.80
N LEU A 8 -38.20 -17.97 12.63
CA LEU A 8 -37.02 -17.17 12.33
C LEU A 8 -35.74 -18.03 12.26
N HIS A 9 -35.58 -19.01 13.18
CA HIS A 9 -34.42 -19.90 13.19
C HIS A 9 -34.38 -20.81 11.95
N VAL A 10 -35.55 -21.27 11.50
CA VAL A 10 -35.65 -22.10 10.28
C VAL A 10 -35.29 -21.27 9.03
N LEU A 11 -35.71 -20.02 8.95
CA LEU A 11 -35.35 -19.12 7.84
C LEU A 11 -33.85 -18.82 7.80
N VAL A 12 -33.21 -18.62 8.95
CA VAL A 12 -31.76 -18.41 9.06
C VAL A 12 -31.00 -19.68 8.65
N ALA A 13 -31.43 -20.84 9.13
CA ALA A 13 -30.83 -22.12 8.73
C ALA A 13 -30.97 -22.39 7.23
N LEU A 14 -32.14 -22.07 6.64
CA LEU A 14 -32.38 -22.20 5.21
C LEU A 14 -31.49 -21.24 4.38
N PHE A 15 -31.32 -20.01 4.84
CA PHE A 15 -30.41 -19.05 4.22
C PHE A 15 -28.97 -19.60 4.18
N PHE A 16 -28.47 -20.14 5.31
CA PHE A 16 -27.13 -20.72 5.36
C PHE A 16 -27.02 -22.02 4.57
N ALA A 17 -28.08 -22.83 4.48
CA ALA A 17 -28.10 -24.01 3.65
C ALA A 17 -27.97 -23.65 2.15
N ILE A 18 -28.71 -22.63 1.69
CA ILE A 18 -28.59 -22.13 0.31
C ILE A 18 -27.19 -21.56 0.07
N HIS A 19 -26.64 -20.82 1.04
CA HIS A 19 -25.28 -20.30 0.94
C HIS A 19 -24.25 -21.43 0.86
N ALA A 20 -24.37 -22.49 1.67
CA ALA A 20 -23.47 -23.64 1.66
C ALA A 20 -23.44 -24.34 0.31
N VAL A 21 -24.61 -24.56 -0.30
CA VAL A 21 -24.71 -25.16 -1.63
C VAL A 21 -24.11 -24.27 -2.71
N ARG A 22 -24.42 -22.95 -2.71
CA ARG A 22 -23.92 -22.00 -3.71
C ARG A 22 -22.42 -21.73 -3.60
N SER A 23 -21.84 -21.82 -2.40
CA SER A 23 -20.41 -21.63 -2.15
C SER A 23 -19.58 -22.90 -2.27
N GLY A 24 -20.16 -24.02 -2.68
CA GLY A 24 -19.48 -25.30 -2.87
C GLY A 24 -18.93 -25.91 -1.58
N GLN A 25 -19.54 -25.60 -0.43
CA GLN A 25 -19.14 -26.17 0.85
C GLN A 25 -19.57 -27.65 0.94
N SER A 26 -18.86 -28.43 1.78
CA SER A 26 -19.16 -29.85 1.94
C SER A 26 -20.60 -30.08 2.41
N MET A 27 -21.27 -31.11 1.86
CA MET A 27 -22.65 -31.48 2.24
C MET A 27 -22.84 -31.75 3.73
N TYR A 28 -21.76 -32.01 4.46
CA TYR A 28 -21.75 -32.17 5.91
C TYR A 28 -22.36 -30.98 6.65
N TRP A 29 -22.18 -29.77 6.14
CA TRP A 29 -22.77 -28.57 6.73
C TRP A 29 -24.30 -28.53 6.66
N LEU A 30 -24.90 -29.10 5.61
CA LEU A 30 -26.36 -29.20 5.51
C LEU A 30 -26.90 -30.08 6.63
N PHE A 31 -26.22 -31.20 6.93
CA PHE A 31 -26.63 -32.08 8.02
C PHE A 31 -26.60 -31.34 9.37
N ILE A 32 -25.55 -30.57 9.66
CA ILE A 32 -25.43 -29.79 10.91
C ILE A 32 -26.53 -28.73 11.00
N LEU A 33 -26.80 -28.01 9.90
CA LEU A 33 -27.82 -26.96 9.86
C LEU A 33 -29.24 -27.49 10.07
N PHE A 34 -29.54 -28.71 9.57
CA PHE A 34 -30.84 -29.34 9.75
C PHE A 34 -30.99 -30.07 11.09
N ALA A 35 -29.92 -30.72 11.61
CA ALA A 35 -29.95 -31.41 12.89
C ALA A 35 -30.03 -30.44 14.09
N PHE A 36 -29.36 -29.27 13.97
CA PHE A 36 -29.28 -28.25 15.01
C PHE A 36 -29.47 -26.84 14.43
N PRO A 37 -30.71 -26.43 14.05
CA PRO A 37 -30.90 -25.21 13.27
C PRO A 37 -30.31 -23.93 13.91
N LEU A 38 -30.39 -23.80 15.21
CA LEU A 38 -29.91 -22.61 15.92
C LEU A 38 -28.38 -22.70 16.14
N LEU A 39 -27.90 -23.77 16.73
CA LEU A 39 -26.48 -23.98 17.02
C LEU A 39 -25.68 -24.16 15.72
N GLY A 40 -26.19 -24.93 14.78
CA GLY A 40 -25.60 -25.14 13.47
C GLY A 40 -25.48 -23.83 12.66
N SER A 41 -26.50 -22.95 12.73
CA SER A 41 -26.44 -21.65 12.08
C SER A 41 -25.38 -20.73 12.70
N ILE A 42 -25.22 -20.74 14.03
CA ILE A 42 -24.17 -19.95 14.72
C ILE A 42 -22.78 -20.49 14.34
N VAL A 43 -22.59 -21.80 14.41
CA VAL A 43 -21.30 -22.42 14.05
C VAL A 43 -20.97 -22.20 12.58
N TYR A 44 -21.93 -22.38 11.68
CA TYR A 44 -21.75 -22.11 10.25
C TYR A 44 -21.41 -20.64 9.98
N PHE A 45 -22.09 -19.72 10.65
CA PHE A 45 -21.81 -18.29 10.56
C PHE A 45 -20.37 -17.96 10.94
N VAL A 46 -19.90 -18.47 12.09
CA VAL A 46 -18.56 -18.19 12.63
C VAL A 46 -17.46 -18.87 11.82
N VAL A 47 -17.67 -20.14 11.42
CA VAL A 47 -16.60 -20.97 10.83
C VAL A 47 -16.51 -20.83 9.30
N VAL A 48 -17.66 -20.60 8.64
CA VAL A 48 -17.74 -20.61 7.16
C VAL A 48 -18.12 -19.24 6.60
N PHE A 49 -19.20 -18.66 7.08
CA PHE A 49 -19.74 -17.42 6.51
C PHE A 49 -18.87 -16.21 6.88
N LEU A 50 -18.45 -16.08 8.11
CA LEU A 50 -17.61 -14.97 8.57
C LEU A 50 -16.24 -14.97 7.87
N PRO A 51 -15.48 -16.09 7.79
CA PRO A 51 -14.21 -16.15 7.08
C PRO A 51 -14.34 -15.92 5.56
N ALA A 52 -15.44 -16.37 4.95
CA ALA A 52 -15.71 -16.17 3.52
C ALA A 52 -16.25 -14.77 3.19
N SER A 53 -16.73 -14.04 4.18
CA SER A 53 -17.36 -12.73 3.99
C SER A 53 -16.34 -11.61 3.76
N ARG A 54 -16.75 -10.58 2.98
CA ARG A 54 -15.95 -9.35 2.80
C ARG A 54 -15.73 -8.58 4.11
N LEU A 55 -16.53 -8.86 5.16
CA LEU A 55 -16.40 -8.26 6.48
C LEU A 55 -15.07 -8.65 7.16
N GLU A 56 -14.62 -9.89 7.01
CA GLU A 56 -13.36 -10.34 7.63
C GLU A 56 -12.15 -9.61 7.04
N ARG A 57 -12.15 -9.39 5.71
CA ARG A 57 -11.09 -8.61 5.06
C ARG A 57 -11.08 -7.15 5.55
N GLY A 58 -12.23 -6.57 5.78
CA GLY A 58 -12.37 -5.25 6.38
C GLY A 58 -11.96 -5.21 7.86
N ALA A 59 -12.43 -6.17 8.65
CA ALA A 59 -12.10 -6.31 10.06
C ALA A 59 -10.61 -6.61 10.28
N ARG A 60 -10.00 -7.49 9.49
CA ARG A 60 -8.54 -7.74 9.54
C ARG A 60 -7.72 -6.49 9.22
N LYS A 61 -8.15 -5.68 8.24
CA LYS A 61 -7.50 -4.38 7.94
C LYS A 61 -7.64 -3.39 9.09
N ILE A 62 -8.81 -3.32 9.71
CA ILE A 62 -9.05 -2.45 10.88
C ILE A 62 -8.24 -2.95 12.08
N VAL A 63 -8.26 -4.24 12.38
CA VAL A 63 -7.48 -4.84 13.48
C VAL A 63 -5.98 -4.67 13.23
N ALA A 64 -5.49 -4.88 12.00
CA ALA A 64 -4.09 -4.64 11.65
C ALA A 64 -3.72 -3.16 11.77
N GLY A 65 -4.60 -2.25 11.36
CA GLY A 65 -4.42 -0.80 11.53
C GLY A 65 -4.39 -0.38 12.99
N VAL A 66 -5.30 -0.91 13.82
CA VAL A 66 -5.34 -0.68 15.27
C VAL A 66 -4.12 -1.31 15.94
N ALA A 67 -3.73 -2.53 15.57
CA ALA A 67 -2.52 -3.18 16.11
C ALA A 67 -1.25 -2.39 15.76
N LYS A 68 -1.13 -1.86 14.53
CA LYS A 68 -0.03 -0.98 14.12
C LYS A 68 -0.03 0.35 14.89
N ALA A 69 -1.22 0.88 15.22
CA ALA A 69 -1.35 2.09 16.02
C ALA A 69 -1.01 1.87 17.52
N ILE A 70 -1.24 0.65 18.03
CA ILE A 70 -0.94 0.29 19.43
C ILE A 70 0.56 -0.06 19.58
N ASP A 71 1.15 -0.73 18.63
CA ASP A 71 2.56 -1.10 18.64
C ASP A 71 3.19 -0.93 17.23
N PRO A 72 3.61 0.30 16.90
CA PRO A 72 4.22 0.59 15.61
C PRO A 72 5.58 -0.11 15.41
N THR A 73 6.22 -0.57 16.49
CA THR A 73 7.54 -1.22 16.44
C THR A 73 7.46 -2.75 16.36
N ARG A 74 6.27 -3.32 16.41
CA ARG A 74 6.06 -4.78 16.38
C ARG A 74 6.66 -5.42 15.14
N GLU A 75 6.37 -4.89 13.95
CA GLU A 75 6.89 -5.44 12.70
C GLU A 75 8.42 -5.40 12.66
N LEU A 76 9.02 -4.33 13.16
CA LEU A 76 10.48 -4.21 13.24
C LEU A 76 11.09 -5.26 14.18
N ARG A 77 10.47 -5.49 15.36
CA ARG A 77 10.96 -6.52 16.30
C ARG A 77 10.83 -7.93 15.70
N GLU A 78 9.68 -8.23 15.07
CA GLU A 78 9.44 -9.52 14.43
C GLU A 78 10.39 -9.75 13.25
N ALA A 79 10.62 -8.75 12.41
CA ALA A 79 11.54 -8.82 11.28
C ALA A 79 12.98 -9.00 11.73
N ARG A 80 13.40 -8.29 12.80
CA ARG A 80 14.74 -8.42 13.40
C ARG A 80 14.96 -9.81 13.96
N SER A 81 14.02 -10.32 14.77
CA SER A 81 14.07 -11.67 15.31
C SER A 81 14.10 -12.75 14.22
N ALA A 82 13.30 -12.58 13.16
CA ALA A 82 13.30 -13.51 12.03
C ALA A 82 14.65 -13.54 11.29
N PHE A 83 15.26 -12.38 11.10
CA PHE A 83 16.60 -12.29 10.50
C PHE A 83 17.70 -12.87 11.39
N GLU A 84 17.67 -12.59 12.69
CA GLU A 84 18.62 -13.14 13.68
C GLU A 84 18.54 -14.67 13.73
N TYR A 85 17.31 -15.23 13.71
CA TYR A 85 17.10 -16.68 13.73
C TYR A 85 17.49 -17.35 12.40
N THR A 86 17.14 -16.72 11.27
CA THR A 86 17.39 -17.26 9.93
C THR A 86 17.88 -16.14 9.00
N PRO A 87 19.21 -15.91 8.88
CA PRO A 87 19.79 -14.82 8.11
C PRO A 87 19.75 -15.09 6.60
N THR A 88 18.55 -15.00 6.00
CA THR A 88 18.33 -15.08 4.56
C THR A 88 18.15 -13.70 3.95
N ALA A 89 18.41 -13.55 2.65
CA ALA A 89 18.16 -12.30 1.92
C ALA A 89 16.69 -11.84 2.03
N GLY A 90 15.73 -12.78 2.05
CA GLY A 90 14.31 -12.49 2.24
C GLY A 90 14.02 -11.88 3.62
N ASN A 91 14.53 -12.46 4.71
CA ASN A 91 14.37 -11.93 6.06
C ASN A 91 15.12 -10.60 6.23
N GLN A 92 16.29 -10.45 5.62
CA GLN A 92 17.05 -9.20 5.63
C GLN A 92 16.33 -8.08 4.87
N SER A 93 15.76 -8.37 3.71
CA SER A 93 14.94 -7.41 2.95
C SER A 93 13.66 -7.02 3.71
N ARG A 94 13.02 -7.98 4.42
CA ARG A 94 11.89 -7.70 5.32
C ARG A 94 12.31 -6.78 6.47
N LEU A 95 13.46 -7.04 7.09
CA LEU A 95 14.01 -6.17 8.13
C LEU A 95 14.28 -4.77 7.59
N ALA A 96 14.91 -4.65 6.42
CA ALA A 96 15.17 -3.36 5.78
C ALA A 96 13.86 -2.58 5.51
N ALA A 97 12.80 -3.25 5.04
CA ALA A 97 11.50 -2.63 4.87
C ALA A 97 10.89 -2.14 6.19
N ALA A 98 10.97 -2.95 7.25
CA ALA A 98 10.48 -2.57 8.58
C ALA A 98 11.27 -1.41 9.20
N LEU A 99 12.57 -1.35 8.98
CA LEU A 99 13.42 -0.23 9.39
C LEU A 99 13.02 1.07 8.69
N LEU A 100 12.76 1.01 7.39
CA LEU A 100 12.32 2.18 6.63
C LEU A 100 10.96 2.70 7.11
N GLU A 101 10.02 1.80 7.44
CA GLU A 101 8.72 2.17 8.01
C GLU A 101 8.83 2.72 9.46
N ALA A 102 9.92 2.39 10.15
CA ALA A 102 10.23 2.89 11.49
C ALA A 102 11.10 4.17 11.49
N ASP A 103 11.22 4.84 10.33
CA ASP A 103 12.02 6.07 10.13
C ASP A 103 13.50 5.89 10.46
N MET A 104 14.06 4.71 10.11
CA MET A 104 15.46 4.36 10.26
C MET A 104 16.12 4.10 8.89
N PRO A 105 16.18 5.11 8.02
CA PRO A 105 16.52 4.93 6.61
C PRO A 105 17.99 4.53 6.39
N GLU A 106 18.92 4.93 7.24
CA GLU A 106 20.35 4.56 7.13
C GLU A 106 20.55 3.06 7.36
N GLU A 107 19.91 2.51 8.41
CA GLU A 107 19.97 1.06 8.67
C GLU A 107 19.22 0.28 7.58
N ALA A 108 18.11 0.81 7.08
CA ALA A 108 17.37 0.21 5.97
C ALA A 108 18.23 0.13 4.71
N ALA A 109 18.89 1.22 4.33
CA ALA A 109 19.78 1.27 3.18
C ALA A 109 20.92 0.24 3.30
N ALA A 110 21.58 0.16 4.45
CA ALA A 110 22.65 -0.80 4.69
C ALA A 110 22.17 -2.26 4.57
N ASN A 111 20.98 -2.57 5.07
CA ASN A 111 20.41 -3.91 4.97
C ASN A 111 20.00 -4.25 3.53
N TYR A 112 19.40 -3.32 2.77
CA TYR A 112 19.09 -3.55 1.36
C TYR A 112 20.37 -3.76 0.54
N GLU A 113 21.41 -2.94 0.73
CA GLU A 113 22.71 -3.10 0.07
C GLU A 113 23.34 -4.47 0.38
N ALA A 114 23.24 -4.92 1.62
CA ALA A 114 23.74 -6.23 2.02
C ALA A 114 23.00 -7.39 1.34
N CYS A 115 21.72 -7.21 0.97
CA CYS A 115 20.94 -8.18 0.20
C CYS A 115 21.36 -8.25 -1.27
N LEU A 116 21.87 -7.15 -1.86
CA LEU A 116 22.25 -7.06 -3.27
C LEU A 116 23.57 -7.75 -3.58
N LYS A 117 23.70 -9.01 -3.16
CA LYS A 117 24.88 -9.86 -3.36
C LYS A 117 24.49 -11.19 -3.99
N GLY A 118 25.41 -11.80 -4.73
CA GLY A 118 25.21 -13.10 -5.34
C GLY A 118 23.97 -13.15 -6.22
N PRO A 119 23.06 -14.12 -6.03
CA PRO A 119 21.87 -14.31 -6.88
C PRO A 119 20.89 -13.13 -6.88
N PHE A 120 20.90 -12.30 -5.84
CA PHE A 120 19.97 -11.17 -5.65
C PHE A 120 20.57 -9.82 -6.09
N ALA A 121 21.77 -9.81 -6.66
CA ALA A 121 22.47 -8.58 -7.06
C ALA A 121 21.67 -7.72 -8.04
N SER A 122 20.78 -8.31 -8.85
CA SER A 122 19.92 -7.62 -9.81
C SER A 122 18.43 -7.62 -9.45
N ASP A 123 18.06 -8.08 -8.24
CA ASP A 123 16.65 -8.14 -7.84
C ASP A 123 16.01 -6.74 -7.82
N PRO A 124 14.99 -6.47 -8.66
CA PRO A 124 14.42 -5.14 -8.81
C PRO A 124 13.63 -4.69 -7.57
N LEU A 125 13.06 -5.63 -6.79
CA LEU A 125 12.33 -5.29 -5.57
C LEU A 125 13.30 -4.80 -4.48
N ILE A 126 14.44 -5.48 -4.31
CA ILE A 126 15.47 -5.10 -3.35
C ILE A 126 16.11 -3.78 -3.76
N ARG A 127 16.45 -3.61 -5.05
CA ARG A 127 16.96 -2.33 -5.59
C ARG A 127 16.00 -1.17 -5.38
N PHE A 128 14.70 -1.40 -5.58
CA PHE A 128 13.69 -0.37 -5.34
C PHE A 128 13.58 0.00 -3.86
N GLY A 129 13.66 -0.99 -2.96
CA GLY A 129 13.73 -0.76 -1.51
C GLY A 129 14.96 0.06 -1.12
N ALA A 130 16.15 -0.30 -1.65
CA ALA A 130 17.38 0.46 -1.46
C ALA A 130 17.25 1.91 -1.95
N ALA A 131 16.71 2.10 -3.17
CA ALA A 131 16.50 3.45 -3.72
C ALA A 131 15.58 4.31 -2.83
N ARG A 132 14.49 3.73 -2.30
CA ARG A 132 13.62 4.42 -1.34
C ARG A 132 14.40 4.85 -0.09
N ALA A 133 15.16 3.94 0.51
CA ALA A 133 15.95 4.22 1.70
C ALA A 133 17.00 5.32 1.41
N PHE A 134 17.69 5.26 0.28
CA PHE A 134 18.64 6.28 -0.11
C PHE A 134 18.02 7.67 -0.36
N VAL A 135 16.80 7.73 -0.89
CA VAL A 135 16.07 9.01 -1.02
C VAL A 135 15.78 9.61 0.35
N GLU A 136 15.34 8.81 1.32
CA GLU A 136 15.09 9.27 2.69
C GLU A 136 16.41 9.69 3.41
N CYS A 137 17.54 9.02 3.13
CA CYS A 137 18.87 9.42 3.58
C CYS A 137 19.44 10.66 2.83
N ARG A 138 18.74 11.21 1.85
CA ARG A 138 19.23 12.25 0.93
C ARG A 138 20.49 11.85 0.13
N ARG A 139 20.72 10.56 -0.04
CA ARG A 139 21.82 9.99 -0.84
C ARG A 139 21.35 9.74 -2.28
N TYR A 140 20.99 10.84 -2.96
CA TYR A 140 20.25 10.81 -4.22
C TYR A 140 21.00 10.14 -5.38
N ALA A 141 22.32 10.33 -5.46
CA ALA A 141 23.11 9.69 -6.51
C ALA A 141 23.06 8.15 -6.42
N GLN A 142 23.05 7.59 -5.20
CA GLN A 142 22.94 6.15 -4.99
C GLN A 142 21.51 5.66 -5.31
N ALA A 143 20.49 6.42 -4.91
CA ALA A 143 19.11 6.12 -5.30
C ALA A 143 18.94 6.06 -6.81
N LEU A 144 19.48 7.04 -7.54
CA LEU A 144 19.45 7.09 -9.01
C LEU A 144 20.16 5.90 -9.64
N SER A 145 21.31 5.48 -9.12
CA SER A 145 22.02 4.29 -9.61
C SER A 145 21.17 3.02 -9.56
N HIS A 146 20.45 2.81 -8.43
CA HIS A 146 19.53 1.66 -8.32
C HIS A 146 18.34 1.76 -9.27
N LEU A 147 17.73 2.95 -9.39
CA LEU A 147 16.57 3.17 -10.25
C LEU A 147 16.92 3.02 -11.75
N ASP A 148 18.08 3.52 -12.15
CA ASP A 148 18.58 3.36 -13.52
C ASP A 148 18.91 1.89 -13.83
N ALA A 149 19.46 1.14 -12.87
CA ALA A 149 19.67 -0.29 -13.00
C ALA A 149 18.35 -1.09 -13.15
N ILE A 150 17.30 -0.71 -12.40
CA ILE A 150 15.96 -1.31 -12.58
C ILE A 150 15.45 -1.02 -13.99
N ARG A 151 15.48 0.22 -14.45
CA ARG A 151 14.99 0.60 -15.79
C ARG A 151 15.72 -0.13 -16.91
N ALA A 152 17.00 -0.41 -16.72
CA ALA A 152 17.82 -1.12 -17.71
C ALA A 152 17.54 -2.63 -17.73
N SER A 153 17.30 -3.26 -16.58
CA SER A 153 17.14 -4.72 -16.46
C SER A 153 15.68 -5.19 -16.53
N ASP A 154 14.75 -4.41 -15.97
CA ASP A 154 13.31 -4.72 -15.93
C ASP A 154 12.47 -3.43 -16.03
N PRO A 155 12.28 -2.88 -17.24
CA PRO A 155 11.57 -1.63 -17.46
C PRO A 155 10.06 -1.70 -17.10
N GLU A 156 9.50 -2.90 -16.95
CA GLU A 156 8.11 -3.11 -16.58
C GLU A 156 7.91 -3.31 -15.07
N PHE A 157 9.00 -3.37 -14.31
CA PHE A 157 8.90 -3.44 -12.86
C PHE A 157 8.42 -2.09 -12.29
N ARG A 158 7.19 -2.04 -11.84
CA ARG A 158 6.57 -0.88 -11.18
C ARG A 158 6.91 0.46 -11.86
N PRO A 159 6.70 0.59 -13.18
CA PRO A 159 7.29 1.66 -13.97
C PRO A 159 6.86 3.06 -13.49
N GLU A 160 5.63 3.21 -13.00
CA GLU A 160 5.14 4.47 -12.45
C GLU A 160 5.85 4.86 -11.15
N GLN A 161 5.95 3.92 -10.20
CA GLN A 161 6.61 4.16 -8.91
C GLN A 161 8.12 4.42 -9.09
N VAL A 162 8.76 3.71 -10.02
CA VAL A 162 10.17 3.94 -10.37
C VAL A 162 10.35 5.33 -10.95
N ALA A 163 9.49 5.77 -11.88
CA ALA A 163 9.56 7.11 -12.45
C ALA A 163 9.36 8.21 -11.38
N LEU A 164 8.36 8.07 -10.52
CA LEU A 164 8.10 9.03 -9.44
C LEU A 164 9.27 9.12 -8.44
N LEU A 165 9.81 7.97 -8.04
CA LEU A 165 10.93 7.95 -7.10
C LEU A 165 12.19 8.56 -7.73
N ARG A 166 12.40 8.31 -9.05
CA ARG A 166 13.51 8.88 -9.81
C ARG A 166 13.36 10.40 -9.94
N ALA A 167 12.17 10.90 -10.25
CA ALA A 167 11.91 12.34 -10.30
C ALA A 167 12.19 13.02 -8.94
N ARG A 168 11.77 12.38 -7.83
CA ARG A 168 12.08 12.85 -6.46
C ARG A 168 13.57 12.85 -6.18
N ALA A 169 14.29 11.80 -6.58
CA ALA A 169 15.74 11.70 -6.39
C ALA A 169 16.47 12.78 -7.20
N LEU A 170 16.10 13.01 -8.47
CA LEU A 170 16.65 14.07 -9.31
C LEU A 170 16.40 15.46 -8.71
N ALA A 171 15.19 15.70 -8.22
CA ALA A 171 14.85 16.95 -7.55
C ALA A 171 15.68 17.19 -6.30
N GLY A 172 15.86 16.16 -5.47
CA GLY A 172 16.69 16.24 -4.26
C GLY A 172 18.17 16.43 -4.56
N ASP A 173 18.67 15.89 -5.67
CA ASP A 173 20.04 16.04 -6.19
C ASP A 173 20.30 17.42 -6.83
N GLY A 174 19.27 18.30 -6.84
CA GLY A 174 19.36 19.63 -7.44
C GLY A 174 19.25 19.63 -8.98
N ARG A 175 18.98 18.52 -9.61
CA ARG A 175 18.83 18.37 -11.07
C ARG A 175 17.40 18.71 -11.50
N VAL A 176 17.03 19.98 -11.30
CA VAL A 176 15.65 20.47 -11.48
C VAL A 176 15.11 20.26 -12.90
N ALA A 177 15.94 20.48 -13.92
CA ALA A 177 15.53 20.27 -15.31
C ALA A 177 15.25 18.80 -15.63
N ASP A 178 16.10 17.89 -15.12
CA ASP A 178 15.93 16.46 -15.31
C ASP A 178 14.71 15.93 -14.52
N ALA A 179 14.49 16.44 -13.31
CA ALA A 179 13.32 16.12 -12.51
C ALA A 179 12.03 16.52 -13.23
N ARG A 180 11.98 17.72 -13.81
CA ARG A 180 10.86 18.19 -14.63
C ARG A 180 10.61 17.24 -15.81
N ALA A 181 11.66 16.93 -16.57
CA ALA A 181 11.54 16.05 -17.73
C ALA A 181 11.03 14.65 -17.33
N GLU A 182 11.46 14.12 -16.19
CA GLU A 182 10.97 12.83 -15.66
C GLU A 182 9.49 12.92 -15.24
N PHE A 183 9.05 13.99 -14.57
CA PHE A 183 7.66 14.20 -14.24
C PHE A 183 6.78 14.38 -15.49
N ASP A 184 7.23 15.13 -16.49
CA ASP A 184 6.50 15.30 -17.75
C ASP A 184 6.35 13.95 -18.48
N ALA A 185 7.40 13.15 -18.54
CA ALA A 185 7.36 11.82 -19.13
C ALA A 185 6.42 10.87 -18.36
N ALA A 186 6.48 10.90 -17.03
CA ALA A 186 5.58 10.11 -16.18
C ALA A 186 4.11 10.53 -16.37
N LEU A 187 3.84 11.84 -16.44
CA LEU A 187 2.50 12.36 -16.68
C LEU A 187 1.97 11.93 -18.05
N ALA A 188 2.79 12.00 -19.09
CA ALA A 188 2.40 11.60 -20.45
C ALA A 188 2.15 10.08 -20.56
N ARG A 189 2.95 9.26 -19.87
CA ARG A 189 2.84 7.79 -19.92
C ARG A 189 1.70 7.24 -19.07
N PHE A 190 1.54 7.73 -17.84
CA PHE A 190 0.65 7.12 -16.85
C PHE A 190 -0.60 7.98 -16.59
N GLY A 191 -0.47 9.30 -16.50
CA GLY A 191 -1.58 10.22 -16.28
C GLY A 191 -2.42 9.93 -15.03
N SER A 192 -1.92 9.16 -14.07
CA SER A 192 -2.61 8.76 -12.85
C SER A 192 -2.84 9.94 -11.90
N PHE A 193 -3.69 9.74 -10.91
CA PHE A 193 -3.88 10.74 -9.85
C PHE A 193 -2.59 10.93 -9.04
N GLU A 194 -1.86 9.86 -8.78
CA GLU A 194 -0.61 9.87 -8.01
C GLU A 194 0.47 10.68 -8.73
N VAL A 195 0.67 10.44 -10.04
CA VAL A 195 1.64 11.20 -10.83
C VAL A 195 1.31 12.69 -10.86
N ARG A 196 0.05 13.05 -11.10
CA ARG A 196 -0.37 14.46 -11.07
C ARG A 196 -0.17 15.10 -9.71
N ALA A 197 -0.44 14.37 -8.63
CA ALA A 197 -0.28 14.86 -7.27
C ALA A 197 1.19 15.09 -6.91
N GLU A 198 2.07 14.09 -7.15
CA GLU A 198 3.50 14.21 -6.86
C GLU A 198 4.15 15.32 -7.70
N TYR A 199 3.77 15.44 -8.97
CA TYR A 199 4.25 16.52 -9.82
C TYR A 199 3.75 17.90 -9.35
N ALA A 200 2.49 18.02 -8.93
CA ALA A 200 1.96 19.27 -8.39
C ALA A 200 2.68 19.70 -7.11
N ILE A 201 2.92 18.75 -6.18
CA ILE A 201 3.66 18.99 -4.94
C ILE A 201 5.08 19.47 -5.26
N TRP A 202 5.77 18.80 -6.18
CA TRP A 202 7.11 19.21 -6.60
C TRP A 202 7.10 20.59 -7.30
N ALA A 203 6.14 20.87 -8.18
CA ALA A 203 6.03 22.14 -8.87
C ALA A 203 5.85 23.30 -7.90
N VAL A 204 5.08 23.12 -6.82
CA VAL A 204 4.97 24.08 -5.72
C VAL A 204 6.33 24.33 -5.08
N SER A 205 7.04 23.27 -4.70
CA SER A 205 8.34 23.38 -3.99
C SER A 205 9.45 23.97 -4.89
N SER A 206 9.38 23.77 -6.20
CA SER A 206 10.34 24.30 -7.19
C SER A 206 9.99 25.72 -7.67
N GLY A 207 8.86 26.29 -7.23
CA GLY A 207 8.41 27.64 -7.63
C GLY A 207 7.74 27.70 -9.01
N ASP A 208 7.41 26.54 -9.63
CA ASP A 208 6.68 26.51 -10.90
C ASP A 208 5.17 26.66 -10.67
N ALA A 209 4.77 27.92 -10.42
CA ALA A 209 3.38 28.26 -10.12
C ALA A 209 2.40 27.90 -11.26
N ALA A 210 2.84 28.00 -12.52
CA ALA A 210 1.99 27.70 -13.68
C ALA A 210 1.63 26.21 -13.73
N THR A 211 2.62 25.32 -13.64
CA THR A 211 2.42 23.85 -13.60
C THR A 211 1.65 23.45 -12.36
N ALA A 212 1.99 24.01 -11.18
CA ALA A 212 1.30 23.73 -9.93
C ALA A 212 -0.20 24.05 -10.02
N SER A 213 -0.56 25.25 -10.49
CA SER A 213 -1.96 25.69 -10.62
C SER A 213 -2.74 24.84 -11.62
N ARG A 214 -2.16 24.51 -12.76
CA ARG A 214 -2.78 23.66 -13.78
C ARG A 214 -3.08 22.26 -13.22
N LEU A 215 -2.08 21.61 -12.62
CA LEU A 215 -2.26 20.27 -12.05
C LEU A 215 -3.22 20.26 -10.86
N LYS A 216 -3.23 21.30 -10.04
CA LYS A 216 -4.20 21.45 -8.94
C LYS A 216 -5.63 21.49 -9.46
N ALA A 217 -5.90 22.27 -10.51
CA ALA A 217 -7.22 22.32 -11.13
C ALA A 217 -7.68 20.94 -11.66
N ASP A 218 -6.79 20.19 -12.31
CA ASP A 218 -7.06 18.85 -12.82
C ASP A 218 -7.34 17.84 -11.67
N LEU A 219 -6.57 17.93 -10.58
CA LEU A 219 -6.76 17.12 -9.38
C LEU A 219 -8.10 17.43 -8.72
N ASP A 220 -8.44 18.71 -8.54
CA ASP A 220 -9.70 19.14 -7.94
C ASP A 220 -10.91 18.67 -8.78
N GLN A 221 -10.81 18.77 -10.10
CA GLN A 221 -11.85 18.27 -11.01
C GLN A 221 -12.02 16.74 -10.89
N THR A 222 -10.91 16.01 -10.77
CA THR A 222 -10.92 14.57 -10.58
C THR A 222 -11.58 14.21 -9.24
N MET A 223 -11.21 14.87 -8.16
CA MET A 223 -11.74 14.62 -6.81
C MET A 223 -13.22 14.95 -6.67
N LYS A 224 -13.77 15.91 -7.46
CA LYS A 224 -15.22 16.21 -7.47
C LYS A 224 -16.07 15.01 -7.89
N ARG A 225 -15.51 14.09 -8.70
CA ARG A 225 -16.20 12.89 -9.22
C ARG A 225 -16.04 11.66 -8.31
N TRP A 226 -15.27 11.76 -7.25
CA TRP A 226 -14.97 10.63 -6.38
C TRP A 226 -16.07 10.40 -5.35
N ASP A 227 -16.37 9.13 -5.12
CA ASP A 227 -17.15 8.69 -3.98
C ASP A 227 -16.33 8.77 -2.66
N ARG A 228 -17.01 8.52 -1.55
CA ARG A 228 -16.37 8.55 -0.23
C ARG A 228 -15.24 7.53 -0.12
N HIS A 229 -15.43 6.32 -0.63
CA HIS A 229 -14.44 5.24 -0.52
C HIS A 229 -13.14 5.59 -1.26
N THR A 230 -13.25 6.12 -2.47
CA THR A 230 -12.09 6.58 -3.25
C THR A 230 -11.36 7.72 -2.56
N ARG A 231 -12.07 8.66 -1.94
CA ARG A 231 -11.47 9.75 -1.16
C ARG A 231 -10.73 9.24 0.07
N ASP A 232 -11.35 8.32 0.82
CA ASP A 232 -10.73 7.72 2.01
C ASP A 232 -9.46 6.94 1.64
N HIS A 233 -9.46 6.23 0.51
CA HIS A 233 -8.28 5.52 0.00
C HIS A 233 -7.12 6.46 -0.32
N ASN A 234 -7.40 7.63 -0.86
CA ASN A 234 -6.39 8.63 -1.26
C ASN A 234 -6.17 9.73 -0.19
N ALA A 235 -6.72 9.58 1.01
CA ALA A 235 -6.75 10.64 2.03
C ALA A 235 -5.34 11.16 2.42
N VAL A 236 -4.33 10.28 2.44
CA VAL A 236 -2.95 10.66 2.76
C VAL A 236 -2.39 11.58 1.67
N LEU A 237 -2.57 11.21 0.40
CA LEU A 237 -2.08 12.00 -0.72
C LEU A 237 -2.82 13.33 -0.85
N ILE A 238 -4.15 13.34 -0.63
CA ILE A 238 -4.96 14.57 -0.60
C ILE A 238 -4.44 15.54 0.47
N ARG A 239 -4.14 15.05 1.68
CA ARG A 239 -3.56 15.89 2.74
C ARG A 239 -2.18 16.44 2.37
N ARG A 240 -1.33 15.64 1.71
CA ARG A 240 -0.01 16.10 1.23
C ARG A 240 -0.14 17.20 0.19
N ILE A 241 -1.09 17.07 -0.75
CA ILE A 241 -1.38 18.13 -1.74
C ILE A 241 -1.81 19.41 -1.02
N ALA A 242 -2.79 19.33 -0.12
CA ALA A 242 -3.28 20.48 0.64
C ALA A 242 -2.13 21.17 1.40
N ALA A 243 -1.36 20.40 2.17
CA ALA A 243 -0.23 20.93 2.94
C ALA A 243 0.82 21.63 2.06
N ALA A 244 1.12 21.09 0.87
CA ALA A 244 2.09 21.71 -0.04
C ALA A 244 1.59 23.08 -0.58
N PHE A 245 0.31 23.17 -0.95
CA PHE A 245 -0.27 24.42 -1.45
C PHE A 245 -0.52 25.44 -0.35
N ASP A 246 -0.91 25.00 0.86
CA ASP A 246 -1.10 25.88 2.02
C ASP A 246 0.23 26.49 2.48
N ALA A 247 1.32 25.70 2.45
CA ALA A 247 2.67 26.18 2.78
C ALA A 247 3.22 27.21 1.77
N ALA A 248 2.75 27.15 0.52
CA ALA A 248 3.15 28.10 -0.52
C ALA A 248 2.39 29.43 -0.44
N GLY A 249 1.24 29.50 0.29
CA GLY A 249 0.41 30.68 0.65
C GLY A 249 0.34 31.82 -0.37
N PRO A 250 -0.59 32.72 -0.32
CA PRO A 250 -0.51 33.92 -1.15
C PRO A 250 0.67 34.76 -0.66
N ARG A 251 1.74 34.83 -1.47
CA ARG A 251 2.75 35.88 -1.35
C ARG A 251 2.25 37.15 -1.99
#